data_da4dc42e26be053b1e75541699db73b9
#
_entry.id   da4dc42e26be053b1e75541699db73b9
#
_cell.length_a   1.000
_cell.length_b   1.000
_cell.length_c   1.000
_cell.angle_alpha   90.00
_cell.angle_beta   90.00
_cell.angle_gamma   90.00
#
_symmetry.space_group_name_H-M   'P 1'
#
loop_
_entity.id
_entity.type
_entity.pdbx_description
1 polymer ?
#
loop_
_entity_poly.entity_id
_entity_poly.type
_entity_poly.pdbx_seq_one_letter_code
_entity_poly.pdbx_strand_id
1 'polypeptide(L)'
;YAPLIWSICRRYRLGGADADDVGQSVWVHLVDQLDKLRDPAALPGWLATTTRRECIRVLRTARGPDTAGQVLDAENIPDEQVVTAEQELLVAERHAALREAFIELPSCCQRLIVLLTQDTPVPYTEISARLGIAVGSIGPNRGRCLDKLRRHPAVAALINADTSVAEENGWRGGAR
;
A
#
# COMPACT_ATOMS: atom_id res chain seq x y z
N TYR A 1 4.62 11.06 -5.12
CA TYR A 1 3.61 10.09 -4.64
C TYR A 1 2.38 9.97 -5.56
N ALA A 2 2.20 10.86 -6.55
CA ALA A 2 1.11 10.74 -7.51
C ALA A 2 1.07 9.36 -8.22
N PRO A 3 2.20 8.79 -8.69
CA PRO A 3 2.21 7.46 -9.30
C PRO A 3 1.69 6.35 -8.37
N LEU A 4 1.96 6.46 -7.05
CA LEU A 4 1.44 5.50 -6.07
C LEU A 4 -0.09 5.57 -5.98
N ILE A 5 -0.67 6.77 -5.90
CA ILE A 5 -2.11 6.99 -5.85
C ILE A 5 -2.77 6.43 -7.13
N TRP A 6 -2.22 6.79 -8.29
CA TRP A 6 -2.70 6.30 -9.59
C TRP A 6 -2.65 4.78 -9.71
N SER A 7 -1.55 4.14 -9.30
CA SER A 7 -1.42 2.68 -9.34
C SER A 7 -2.51 1.98 -8.51
N ILE A 8 -2.86 2.57 -7.36
CA ILE A 8 -3.91 2.05 -6.50
C ILE A 8 -5.28 2.24 -7.14
N CYS A 9 -5.60 3.44 -7.68
CA CYS A 9 -6.86 3.70 -8.37
C CYS A 9 -7.10 2.71 -9.52
N ARG A 10 -6.06 2.42 -10.31
CA ARG A 10 -6.12 1.44 -11.40
C ARG A 10 -6.43 0.03 -10.90
N ARG A 11 -5.85 -0.41 -9.78
CA ARG A 11 -6.19 -1.71 -9.15
C ARG A 11 -7.67 -1.81 -8.78
N TYR A 12 -8.33 -0.69 -8.49
CA TYR A 12 -9.78 -0.63 -8.25
C TYR A 12 -10.59 -0.34 -9.51
N ARG A 13 -9.98 -0.40 -10.71
CA ARG A 13 -10.62 -0.09 -12.00
C ARG A 13 -11.22 1.32 -12.05
N LEU A 14 -10.68 2.24 -11.26
CA LEU A 14 -11.00 3.65 -11.36
C LEU A 14 -10.05 4.30 -12.35
N GLY A 15 -10.60 4.98 -13.34
CA GLY A 15 -9.84 5.71 -14.34
C GLY A 15 -10.45 7.07 -14.62
N GLY A 16 -9.73 7.93 -15.38
CA GLY A 16 -10.21 9.24 -15.75
C GLY A 16 -10.63 10.09 -14.54
N ALA A 17 -11.82 10.69 -14.61
CA ALA A 17 -12.35 11.60 -13.60
C ALA A 17 -12.43 11.00 -12.20
N ASP A 18 -12.82 9.73 -12.07
CA ASP A 18 -12.95 9.08 -10.75
C ASP A 18 -11.58 8.93 -10.06
N ALA A 19 -10.53 8.63 -10.82
CA ALA A 19 -9.18 8.54 -10.27
C ALA A 19 -8.63 9.92 -9.88
N ASP A 20 -8.96 10.96 -10.65
CA ASP A 20 -8.59 12.34 -10.35
C ASP A 20 -9.30 12.81 -9.07
N ASP A 21 -10.59 12.52 -8.91
CA ASP A 21 -11.37 12.85 -7.73
C ASP A 21 -10.83 12.16 -6.47
N VAL A 22 -10.50 10.86 -6.58
CA VAL A 22 -9.82 10.13 -5.50
C VAL A 22 -8.49 10.79 -5.18
N GLY A 23 -7.69 11.13 -6.18
CA GLY A 23 -6.41 11.81 -6.00
C GLY A 23 -6.56 13.13 -5.26
N GLN A 24 -7.49 13.98 -5.67
CA GLN A 24 -7.78 15.26 -5.01
C GLN A 24 -8.22 15.05 -3.56
N SER A 25 -9.15 14.11 -3.30
CA SER A 25 -9.59 13.80 -1.93
C SER A 25 -8.42 13.37 -1.04
N VAL A 26 -7.53 12.53 -1.56
CA VAL A 26 -6.34 12.07 -0.82
C VAL A 26 -5.40 13.23 -0.49
N TRP A 27 -5.19 14.15 -1.43
CA TRP A 27 -4.34 15.33 -1.19
C TRP A 27 -4.96 16.29 -0.17
N VAL A 28 -6.26 16.52 -0.22
CA VAL A 28 -6.98 17.32 0.79
C VAL A 28 -6.83 16.69 2.18
N HIS A 29 -7.08 15.38 2.29
CA HIS A 29 -6.87 14.65 3.55
C HIS A 29 -5.43 14.71 4.05
N LEU A 30 -4.44 14.72 3.15
CA LEU A 30 -3.04 14.87 3.54
C LEU A 30 -2.79 16.23 4.17
N VAL A 31 -3.27 17.31 3.55
CA VAL A 31 -3.12 18.68 4.06
C VAL A 31 -3.72 18.79 5.46
N ASP A 32 -4.94 18.27 5.66
CA ASP A 32 -5.64 18.29 6.96
C ASP A 32 -4.94 17.47 8.05
N GLN A 33 -4.12 16.50 7.67
CA GLN A 33 -3.44 15.61 8.59
C GLN A 33 -1.93 15.89 8.71
N LEU A 34 -1.41 16.84 7.95
CA LEU A 34 0.04 17.10 7.85
C LEU A 34 0.67 17.38 9.22
N ASP A 35 0.00 18.19 10.05
CA ASP A 35 0.45 18.55 11.40
C ASP A 35 0.45 17.36 12.37
N LYS A 36 -0.29 16.29 12.07
CA LYS A 36 -0.40 15.08 12.87
C LYS A 36 0.59 14.00 12.45
N LEU A 37 1.20 14.17 11.28
CA LEU A 37 2.15 13.20 10.71
C LEU A 37 3.53 13.40 11.35
N ARG A 38 3.78 12.68 12.44
CA ARG A 38 5.03 12.80 13.21
C ARG A 38 6.24 12.16 12.53
N ASP A 39 6.01 11.21 11.63
CA ASP A 39 7.05 10.43 10.96
C ASP A 39 6.85 10.52 9.43
N PRO A 40 7.72 11.25 8.70
CA PRO A 40 7.69 11.32 7.24
C PRO A 40 7.80 9.95 6.56
N ALA A 41 8.49 8.99 7.18
CA ALA A 41 8.61 7.63 6.64
C ALA A 41 7.27 6.86 6.64
N ALA A 42 6.29 7.31 7.42
CA ALA A 42 4.94 6.73 7.41
C ALA A 42 4.07 7.23 6.24
N LEU A 43 4.47 8.31 5.56
CA LEU A 43 3.68 8.97 4.52
C LEU A 43 3.27 8.03 3.37
N PRO A 44 4.14 7.21 2.77
CA PRO A 44 3.74 6.30 1.69
C PRO A 44 2.66 5.30 2.13
N GLY A 45 2.80 4.74 3.33
CA GLY A 45 1.83 3.81 3.89
C GLY A 45 0.49 4.47 4.22
N TRP A 46 0.53 5.73 4.70
CA TRP A 46 -0.67 6.52 4.96
C TRP A 46 -1.40 6.84 3.64
N LEU A 47 -0.66 7.30 2.62
CA LEU A 47 -1.22 7.57 1.29
C LEU A 47 -1.86 6.33 0.68
N ALA A 48 -1.18 5.18 0.71
CA ALA A 48 -1.72 3.94 0.18
C ALA A 48 -3.03 3.53 0.89
N THR A 49 -3.08 3.64 2.21
CA THR A 49 -4.27 3.30 3.00
C THR A 49 -5.43 4.27 2.73
N THR A 50 -5.13 5.57 2.66
CA THR A 50 -6.14 6.61 2.40
C THR A 50 -6.70 6.48 0.98
N THR A 51 -5.83 6.29 -0.03
CA THR A 51 -6.25 6.07 -1.42
C THR A 51 -7.16 4.85 -1.55
N ARG A 52 -6.80 3.72 -0.92
CA ARG A 52 -7.64 2.51 -0.93
C ARG A 52 -9.03 2.78 -0.34
N ARG A 53 -9.11 3.51 0.78
CA ARG A 53 -10.39 3.87 1.40
C ARG A 53 -11.25 4.75 0.49
N GLU A 54 -10.65 5.73 -0.16
CA GLU A 54 -11.34 6.60 -1.10
C GLU A 54 -11.83 5.83 -2.34
N CYS A 55 -11.04 4.93 -2.90
CA CYS A 55 -11.47 4.05 -3.99
C CYS A 55 -12.70 3.22 -3.59
N ILE A 56 -12.67 2.59 -2.41
CA ILE A 56 -13.81 1.80 -1.90
C ILE A 56 -15.03 2.70 -1.70
N ARG A 57 -14.85 3.93 -1.20
CA ARG A 57 -15.94 4.91 -1.03
C ARG A 57 -16.60 5.24 -2.36
N VAL A 58 -15.82 5.56 -3.39
CA VAL A 58 -16.31 5.88 -4.74
C VAL A 58 -17.08 4.69 -5.32
N LEU A 59 -16.53 3.48 -5.23
CA LEU A 59 -17.17 2.28 -5.74
C LEU A 59 -18.50 1.97 -5.03
N ARG A 60 -18.60 2.20 -3.73
CA ARG A 60 -19.85 2.04 -2.98
C ARG A 60 -20.90 3.06 -3.40
N THR A 61 -20.50 4.31 -3.66
CA THR A 61 -21.43 5.36 -4.11
C THR A 61 -21.96 5.10 -5.51
N ALA A 62 -21.07 4.60 -6.40
CA ALA A 62 -21.44 4.33 -7.80
C ALA A 62 -22.33 3.10 -7.98
N ARG A 63 -22.27 2.10 -7.09
CA ARG A 63 -22.92 0.79 -7.26
C ARG A 63 -24.09 0.52 -6.32
N GLY A 64 -24.39 1.39 -5.36
CA GLY A 64 -25.41 1.15 -4.33
C GLY A 64 -24.98 0.13 -3.25
N PRO A 65 -25.77 0.01 -2.16
CA PRO A 65 -25.38 -0.78 -0.98
C PRO A 65 -25.28 -2.29 -1.20
N ASP A 66 -25.93 -2.84 -2.22
CA ASP A 66 -26.04 -4.30 -2.39
C ASP A 66 -24.86 -4.99 -3.09
N THR A 67 -23.91 -4.23 -3.66
CA THR A 67 -22.81 -4.81 -4.44
C THR A 67 -21.43 -4.72 -3.74
N ALA A 68 -21.39 -4.30 -2.48
CA ALA A 68 -20.16 -4.12 -1.72
C ALA A 68 -19.37 -5.43 -1.47
N GLY A 69 -20.01 -6.60 -1.62
CA GLY A 69 -19.40 -7.90 -1.43
C GLY A 69 -18.56 -8.42 -2.61
N GLN A 70 -18.76 -7.88 -3.82
CA GLN A 70 -18.07 -8.36 -5.03
C GLN A 70 -16.80 -7.58 -5.40
N VAL A 71 -16.40 -6.60 -4.59
CA VAL A 71 -15.18 -5.82 -4.82
C VAL A 71 -13.90 -6.61 -4.41
N LEU A 72 -14.08 -7.79 -3.80
CA LEU A 72 -12.97 -8.56 -3.22
C LEU A 72 -12.17 -9.40 -4.24
N ASP A 73 -12.65 -9.55 -5.47
CA ASP A 73 -11.92 -10.28 -6.53
C ASP A 73 -11.01 -9.38 -7.39
N ALA A 74 -10.61 -8.23 -6.86
CA ALA A 74 -9.70 -7.31 -7.55
C ALA A 74 -8.25 -7.81 -7.69
N GLU A 75 -7.97 -9.03 -7.23
CA GLU A 75 -6.65 -9.66 -7.44
C GLU A 75 -6.38 -10.10 -8.88
N ASN A 76 -7.40 -10.08 -9.76
CA ASN A 76 -7.29 -10.61 -11.11
C ASN A 76 -7.79 -9.62 -12.16
N ILE A 77 -7.23 -8.40 -12.20
CA ILE A 77 -7.51 -7.46 -13.27
C ILE A 77 -6.34 -7.51 -14.25
N PRO A 78 -6.54 -8.05 -15.47
CA PRO A 78 -5.59 -7.83 -16.53
C PRO A 78 -5.50 -6.34 -16.83
N ASP A 79 -4.34 -5.77 -16.62
CA ASP A 79 -4.02 -4.43 -17.09
C ASP A 79 -4.02 -4.50 -18.63
N GLU A 80 -4.94 -3.81 -19.30
CA GLU A 80 -4.97 -3.70 -20.77
C GLU A 80 -3.80 -2.88 -21.35
N GLN A 81 -2.90 -2.39 -20.51
CA GLN A 81 -1.58 -2.03 -21.00
C GLN A 81 -0.85 -3.32 -21.33
N VAL A 82 -0.32 -3.40 -22.53
CA VAL A 82 0.61 -4.45 -22.95
C VAL A 82 1.75 -4.50 -21.93
N VAL A 83 1.54 -5.30 -20.88
CA VAL A 83 2.58 -5.56 -19.88
C VAL A 83 3.62 -6.38 -20.66
N THR A 84 4.80 -5.85 -20.82
CA THR A 84 5.86 -6.60 -21.49
C THR A 84 6.19 -7.83 -20.64
N ALA A 85 6.58 -8.94 -21.27
CA ALA A 85 7.00 -10.15 -20.57
C ALA A 85 8.08 -9.85 -19.49
N GLU A 86 8.90 -8.83 -19.74
CA GLU A 86 9.89 -8.33 -18.79
C GLU A 86 9.26 -7.68 -17.54
N GLN A 87 8.19 -6.91 -17.72
CA GLN A 87 7.46 -6.32 -16.60
C GLN A 87 6.72 -7.37 -15.77
N GLU A 88 6.15 -8.38 -16.40
CA GLU A 88 5.53 -9.52 -15.71
C GLU A 88 6.56 -10.29 -14.89
N LEU A 89 7.72 -10.56 -15.46
CA LEU A 89 8.81 -11.23 -14.76
C LEU A 89 9.26 -10.41 -13.52
N LEU A 90 9.45 -9.11 -13.69
CA LEU A 90 9.86 -8.20 -12.60
C LEU A 90 8.83 -8.17 -11.47
N VAL A 91 7.55 -8.16 -11.80
CA VAL A 91 6.46 -8.24 -10.80
C VAL A 91 6.48 -9.59 -10.08
N ALA A 92 6.67 -10.68 -10.81
CA ALA A 92 6.76 -12.02 -10.24
C ALA A 92 7.95 -12.18 -9.29
N GLU A 93 9.12 -11.63 -9.66
CA GLU A 93 10.32 -11.61 -8.81
C GLU A 93 10.09 -10.80 -7.52
N ARG A 94 9.46 -9.62 -7.63
CA ARG A 94 9.10 -8.80 -6.46
C ARG A 94 8.13 -9.52 -5.53
N HIS A 95 7.13 -10.21 -6.08
CA HIS A 95 6.19 -11.00 -5.30
C HIS A 95 6.87 -12.20 -4.64
N ALA A 96 7.79 -12.88 -5.32
CA ALA A 96 8.55 -14.00 -4.77
C ALA A 96 9.41 -13.54 -3.58
N ALA A 97 10.17 -12.47 -3.74
CA ALA A 97 11.02 -11.91 -2.69
C ALA A 97 10.22 -11.44 -1.46
N LEU A 98 9.07 -10.77 -1.68
CA LEU A 98 8.19 -10.35 -0.58
C LEU A 98 7.57 -11.54 0.13
N ARG A 99 7.18 -12.59 -0.60
CA ARG A 99 6.61 -13.81 -0.01
C ARG A 99 7.65 -14.54 0.83
N GLU A 100 8.86 -14.69 0.33
CA GLU A 100 9.99 -15.28 1.04
C GLU A 100 10.24 -14.53 2.36
N ALA A 101 10.44 -13.22 2.29
CA ALA A 101 10.66 -12.37 3.45
C ALA A 101 9.49 -12.42 4.45
N PHE A 102 8.25 -12.50 3.96
CA PHE A 102 7.07 -12.58 4.82
C PHE A 102 6.99 -13.91 5.57
N ILE A 103 7.30 -15.03 4.92
CA ILE A 103 7.30 -16.37 5.54
C ILE A 103 8.35 -16.46 6.66
N GLU A 104 9.49 -15.79 6.51
CA GLU A 104 10.56 -15.76 7.50
C GLU A 104 10.30 -14.82 8.68
N LEU A 105 9.26 -13.96 8.59
CA LEU A 105 8.89 -13.11 9.72
C LEU A 105 8.40 -13.94 10.92
N PRO A 106 8.65 -13.45 12.16
CA PRO A 106 7.99 -13.99 13.34
C PRO A 106 6.47 -14.02 13.18
N SER A 107 5.81 -15.05 13.67
CA SER A 107 4.36 -15.25 13.53
C SER A 107 3.51 -14.08 14.05
N CYS A 108 4.00 -13.37 15.08
CA CYS A 108 3.35 -12.16 15.58
C CYS A 108 3.38 -11.01 14.55
N CYS A 109 4.48 -10.89 13.79
CA CYS A 109 4.59 -9.90 12.71
C CYS A 109 3.71 -10.28 11.52
N GLN A 110 3.70 -11.55 11.12
CA GLN A 110 2.85 -12.02 10.03
C GLN A 110 1.38 -11.73 10.33
N ARG A 111 0.88 -12.12 11.52
CA ARG A 111 -0.51 -11.87 11.93
C ARG A 111 -0.84 -10.39 11.98
N LEU A 112 0.07 -9.55 12.48
CA LEU A 112 -0.14 -8.11 12.55
C LEU A 112 -0.22 -7.49 11.15
N ILE A 113 0.70 -7.86 10.24
CA ILE A 113 0.71 -7.33 8.86
C ILE A 113 -0.56 -7.78 8.14
N VAL A 114 -0.96 -9.04 8.23
CA VAL A 114 -2.20 -9.55 7.62
C VAL A 114 -3.41 -8.73 8.08
N LEU A 115 -3.58 -8.49 9.39
CA LEU A 115 -4.70 -7.70 9.89
C LEU A 115 -4.68 -6.24 9.42
N LEU A 116 -3.48 -5.66 9.26
CA LEU A 116 -3.32 -4.28 8.79
C LEU A 116 -3.51 -4.11 7.28
N THR A 117 -3.37 -5.18 6.50
CA THR A 117 -3.45 -5.15 5.04
C THR A 117 -4.75 -5.71 4.49
N GLN A 118 -5.69 -6.10 5.35
CA GLN A 118 -7.03 -6.52 4.90
C GLN A 118 -7.74 -5.40 4.13
N ASP A 119 -8.47 -5.77 3.09
CA ASP A 119 -9.20 -4.82 2.24
C ASP A 119 -10.28 -4.06 3.03
N THR A 120 -10.95 -4.75 3.96
CA THR A 120 -11.78 -4.09 4.96
C THR A 120 -10.92 -3.70 6.16
N PRO A 121 -10.74 -2.39 6.44
CA PRO A 121 -9.90 -1.93 7.53
C PRO A 121 -10.37 -2.48 8.88
N VAL A 122 -9.52 -3.23 9.55
CA VAL A 122 -9.79 -3.74 10.91
C VAL A 122 -9.49 -2.63 11.91
N PRO A 123 -10.43 -2.27 12.79
CA PRO A 123 -10.19 -1.29 13.85
C PRO A 123 -9.03 -1.71 14.77
N TYR A 124 -8.23 -0.76 15.22
CA TYR A 124 -7.09 -1.04 16.11
C TYR A 124 -7.50 -1.69 17.43
N THR A 125 -8.71 -1.41 17.92
CA THR A 125 -9.30 -2.08 19.09
C THR A 125 -9.50 -3.56 18.86
N GLU A 126 -9.93 -3.93 17.65
CA GLU A 126 -10.10 -5.33 17.28
C GLU A 126 -8.76 -6.03 17.04
N ILE A 127 -7.80 -5.37 16.38
CA ILE A 127 -6.42 -5.87 16.25
C ILE A 127 -5.81 -6.13 17.63
N SER A 128 -5.98 -5.19 18.54
CA SER A 128 -5.55 -5.30 19.95
C SER A 128 -6.13 -6.56 20.62
N ALA A 129 -7.44 -6.75 20.49
CA ALA A 129 -8.14 -7.92 21.06
C ALA A 129 -7.67 -9.24 20.44
N ARG A 130 -7.54 -9.31 19.10
CA ARG A 130 -7.12 -10.53 18.37
C ARG A 130 -5.67 -10.92 18.63
N LEU A 131 -4.78 -9.94 18.84
CA LEU A 131 -3.35 -10.19 19.03
C LEU A 131 -2.90 -10.13 20.49
N GLY A 132 -3.77 -9.71 21.42
CA GLY A 132 -3.42 -9.57 22.85
C GLY A 132 -2.38 -8.47 23.12
N ILE A 133 -2.36 -7.40 22.33
CA ILE A 133 -1.40 -6.29 22.45
C ILE A 133 -2.12 -4.97 22.70
N ALA A 134 -1.52 -4.05 23.43
CA ALA A 134 -2.10 -2.73 23.67
C ALA A 134 -2.28 -1.96 22.37
N VAL A 135 -3.40 -1.22 22.20
CA VAL A 135 -3.69 -0.41 21.01
C VAL A 135 -2.53 0.53 20.68
N GLY A 136 -1.95 1.20 21.67
CA GLY A 136 -0.81 2.12 21.50
C GLY A 136 0.48 1.43 21.05
N SER A 137 0.60 0.11 21.18
CA SER A 137 1.77 -0.65 20.74
C SER A 137 1.68 -1.14 19.29
N ILE A 138 0.50 -1.06 18.64
CA ILE A 138 0.29 -1.51 17.27
C ILE A 138 1.22 -0.76 16.30
N GLY A 139 1.27 0.57 16.39
CA GLY A 139 2.14 1.39 15.54
C GLY A 139 3.63 1.04 15.67
N PRO A 140 4.21 1.06 16.86
CA PRO A 140 5.61 0.65 17.10
C PRO A 140 5.90 -0.78 16.65
N ASN A 141 5.00 -1.74 16.88
CA ASN A 141 5.16 -3.12 16.42
C ASN A 141 5.11 -3.23 14.90
N ARG A 142 4.18 -2.51 14.24
CA ARG A 142 4.13 -2.41 12.77
C ARG A 142 5.47 -1.91 12.22
N GLY A 143 6.01 -0.81 12.78
CA GLY A 143 7.32 -0.28 12.36
C GLY A 143 8.40 -1.34 12.41
N ARG A 144 8.56 -2.02 13.56
CA ARG A 144 9.56 -3.09 13.73
C ARG A 144 9.36 -4.27 12.77
N CYS A 145 8.12 -4.66 12.48
CA CYS A 145 7.85 -5.75 11.53
C CYS A 145 8.17 -5.34 10.09
N LEU A 146 7.85 -4.11 9.68
CA LEU A 146 8.21 -3.58 8.38
C LEU A 146 9.74 -3.40 8.22
N ASP A 147 10.44 -3.00 9.28
CA ASP A 147 11.91 -2.90 9.25
C ASP A 147 12.58 -4.27 9.08
N LYS A 148 12.01 -5.32 9.68
CA LYS A 148 12.49 -6.70 9.43
C LYS A 148 12.30 -7.10 7.98
N LEU A 149 11.12 -6.82 7.37
CA LEU A 149 10.89 -7.06 5.95
C LEU A 149 11.91 -6.32 5.06
N ARG A 150 12.12 -5.04 5.32
CA ARG A 150 13.06 -4.21 4.53
C ARG A 150 14.49 -4.71 4.60
N ARG A 151 14.89 -5.27 5.75
CA ARG A 151 16.26 -5.80 5.96
C ARG A 151 16.43 -7.22 5.43
N HIS A 152 15.37 -7.89 5.03
CA HIS A 152 15.47 -9.21 4.43
C HIS A 152 16.29 -9.14 3.13
N PRO A 153 17.29 -10.02 2.90
CA PRO A 153 18.20 -9.91 1.76
C PRO A 153 17.48 -9.78 0.41
N ALA A 154 16.46 -10.60 0.17
CA ALA A 154 15.71 -10.57 -1.07
C ALA A 154 14.97 -9.23 -1.28
N VAL A 155 14.40 -8.65 -0.22
CA VAL A 155 13.72 -7.34 -0.31
C VAL A 155 14.71 -6.19 -0.42
N ALA A 156 15.82 -6.25 0.33
CA ALA A 156 16.88 -5.25 0.26
C ALA A 156 17.49 -5.18 -1.15
N ALA A 157 17.71 -6.31 -1.80
CA ALA A 157 18.20 -6.37 -3.18
C ALA A 157 17.25 -5.64 -4.15
N LEU A 158 15.93 -5.82 -4.02
CA LEU A 158 14.94 -5.13 -4.85
C LEU A 158 14.94 -3.61 -4.62
N ILE A 159 15.03 -3.18 -3.36
CA ILE A 159 15.06 -1.75 -3.01
C ILE A 159 16.30 -1.09 -3.61
N ASN A 160 17.46 -1.75 -3.53
CA ASN A 160 18.70 -1.24 -4.09
C ASN A 160 18.68 -1.17 -5.62
N ALA A 161 18.10 -2.18 -6.29
CA ALA A 161 17.91 -2.19 -7.74
C ALA A 161 17.02 -1.03 -8.20
N ASP A 162 15.89 -0.79 -7.54
CA ASP A 162 14.99 0.32 -7.87
C ASP A 162 15.66 1.69 -7.64
N THR A 163 16.55 1.81 -6.65
CA THR A 163 17.27 3.05 -6.37
C THR A 163 18.33 3.35 -7.43
N SER A 164 19.07 2.34 -7.90
CA SER A 164 20.08 2.52 -8.95
C SER A 164 19.47 2.94 -10.28
N VAL A 165 18.32 2.38 -10.66
CA VAL A 165 17.59 2.77 -11.88
C VAL A 165 17.07 4.20 -11.79
N ALA A 166 16.65 4.65 -10.60
CA ALA A 166 16.20 6.02 -10.39
C ALA A 166 17.33 7.05 -10.50
N GLU A 167 18.54 6.70 -10.07
CA GLU A 167 19.73 7.54 -10.19
C GLU A 167 20.22 7.64 -11.63
N GLU A 168 20.20 6.55 -12.39
CA GLU A 168 20.57 6.54 -13.83
C GLU A 168 19.61 7.35 -14.69
N ASN A 169 18.32 7.39 -14.35
CA ASN A 169 17.30 8.18 -15.07
C ASN A 169 17.25 9.66 -14.68
N GLY A 170 18.24 10.18 -13.94
CA GLY A 170 18.50 11.61 -13.78
C GLY A 170 17.46 12.39 -12.97
N TRP A 171 16.66 11.74 -12.12
CA TRP A 171 15.77 12.43 -11.20
C TRP A 171 16.55 12.98 -9.99
N ARG A 172 17.37 14.01 -10.25
CA ARG A 172 17.92 14.85 -9.16
C ARG A 172 16.78 15.69 -8.62
N GLY A 173 16.17 15.29 -7.52
CA GLY A 173 15.27 16.11 -6.76
C GLY A 173 15.95 17.45 -6.46
N GLY A 174 15.44 18.52 -7.09
CA GLY A 174 15.94 19.88 -6.87
C GLY A 174 15.78 20.25 -5.41
N ALA A 175 16.89 20.30 -4.70
CA ALA A 175 17.02 21.00 -3.46
C ALA A 175 17.11 22.51 -3.81
N ARG A 176 16.07 23.26 -3.56
CA ARG A 176 16.08 24.70 -3.19
C ARG A 176 14.91 25.01 -2.32
#